data_7a827f38323b2c0fade421944a706687
#
_entry.id   7a827f38323b2c0fade421944a706687
#
_cell.length_a   1.000
_cell.length_b   1.000
_cell.length_c   1.000
_cell.angle_alpha   90.00
_cell.angle_beta   90.00
_cell.angle_gamma   90.00
#
_symmetry.space_group_name_H-M   'P 1'
#
loop_
_entity.id
_entity.type
_entity.pdbx_description
1 polymer ?
#
loop_
_entity_poly.entity_id
_entity_poly.type
_entity_poly.pdbx_seq_one_letter_code
_entity_poly.pdbx_strand_id
1 'polypeptide(L)'
;MNIIDSHTLNNENDLSSEINVLILGAGMSGLELAKHLNLRSVKNIVVIDVGPTGDCRHINVGDEYQYADEFWKNEESDKYAFRPWRSLSEPHFSKGSCLRRRVGGRSLYWHGVILPIEADALKFWPTQIVSDLTEAWLDGPPLYTQVQSEILAWAEKSHNADDSFKFANFEFEITPQAIRNMGSSDRWEAYSPLSYWTEAGPSDTLPPIISGYEAIAIMIKNGYCIGAKLRNIESNEIHHVLADKCVLALGTIENSRLAAQALYDSGHLIEKKMTGLVDHIVQGFNVTLEYHAVPIMIRALIEKHPDTIFFSRSLSGERFNLFFTLSQSSFGVELEVWAMGEQIPSIDGFIKVESDYDVIPLSISCHLTNEDNILIHKEQDELNIFWHEICQQIKIPFAPLDFDGGFSVHARTMGDVYYEFHSPSRNVNYNVPATWISPLGTENHESSTLPLGGILNEKHKFNNINNLYAIGPSTFPRPGAANPSLTTLALSRRLAYILD
;
A
#
# COMPACT_ATOMS: atom_id res chain seq x y z
N MET A 1 -13.21 23.07 -2.10
CA MET A 1 -12.16 22.16 -1.62
C MET A 1 -11.54 22.81 -0.40
N ASN A 2 -11.59 22.18 0.77
CA ASN A 2 -11.03 22.77 2.00
C ASN A 2 -9.57 22.28 2.18
N ILE A 3 -8.75 22.51 1.15
CA ILE A 3 -7.32 22.27 1.16
C ILE A 3 -6.65 23.64 1.16
N ILE A 4 -5.86 23.90 2.20
CA ILE A 4 -5.23 25.18 2.45
C ILE A 4 -3.73 25.01 2.22
N ASP A 5 -3.17 25.72 1.26
CA ASP A 5 -1.73 25.77 1.03
C ASP A 5 -1.07 26.65 2.09
N SER A 6 0.12 26.28 2.54
CA SER A 6 0.91 27.05 3.52
C SER A 6 1.14 28.50 3.10
N HIS A 7 1.19 28.78 1.80
CA HIS A 7 1.25 30.15 1.26
C HIS A 7 0.02 31.03 1.58
N THR A 8 -1.12 30.40 1.82
CA THR A 8 -2.40 31.13 2.09
C THR A 8 -2.67 31.33 3.57
N LEU A 9 -1.91 30.67 4.45
CA LEU A 9 -1.97 30.87 5.89
C LEU A 9 -1.33 32.20 6.27
N ASN A 10 -2.11 33.26 6.19
CA ASN A 10 -1.64 34.64 6.49
C ASN A 10 -1.49 34.95 7.98
N ASN A 11 -1.83 34.03 8.89
CA ASN A 11 -1.77 34.25 10.33
C ASN A 11 -1.41 32.96 11.09
N GLU A 12 -0.52 33.04 12.07
CA GLU A 12 -0.26 32.00 13.09
C GLU A 12 -1.54 31.53 13.82
N ASN A 13 -2.63 32.29 13.72
CA ASN A 13 -3.91 32.01 14.37
C ASN A 13 -4.66 30.81 13.78
N ASP A 14 -4.41 30.41 12.52
CA ASP A 14 -5.11 29.29 11.90
C ASP A 14 -4.63 27.92 12.42
N LEU A 15 -3.39 27.84 12.92
CA LEU A 15 -2.84 26.68 13.61
C LEU A 15 -2.98 26.78 15.15
N SER A 16 -3.46 27.89 15.68
CA SER A 16 -3.62 28.15 17.12
C SER A 16 -5.03 27.84 17.67
N SER A 17 -5.96 27.40 16.84
CA SER A 17 -7.29 26.97 17.28
C SER A 17 -7.20 25.70 18.14
N GLU A 18 -8.14 25.51 19.05
CA GLU A 18 -8.26 24.24 19.82
C GLU A 18 -8.50 23.07 18.87
N ILE A 19 -7.44 22.27 18.60
CA ILE A 19 -7.50 21.09 17.75
C ILE A 19 -7.82 19.88 18.63
N ASN A 20 -8.98 19.25 18.37
CA ASN A 20 -9.32 18.00 19.04
C ASN A 20 -8.51 16.81 18.47
N VAL A 21 -8.48 16.67 17.14
CA VAL A 21 -7.74 15.59 16.48
C VAL A 21 -6.81 16.15 15.40
N LEU A 22 -5.51 16.01 15.62
CA LEU A 22 -4.46 16.33 14.66
C LEU A 22 -4.04 15.04 13.94
N ILE A 23 -4.30 14.97 12.64
CA ILE A 23 -3.92 13.83 11.80
C ILE A 23 -2.68 14.24 10.99
N LEU A 24 -1.60 13.50 11.17
CA LEU A 24 -0.35 13.70 10.44
C LEU A 24 -0.30 12.74 9.26
N GLY A 25 -0.39 13.30 8.03
CA GLY A 25 -0.43 12.60 6.76
C GLY A 25 -1.82 12.60 6.10
N ALA A 26 -1.91 13.15 4.90
CA ALA A 26 -3.10 13.15 4.05
C ALA A 26 -3.01 12.05 2.96
N GLY A 27 -2.54 10.86 3.33
CA GLY A 27 -2.60 9.65 2.51
C GLY A 27 -3.90 8.86 2.74
N MET A 28 -3.96 7.62 2.25
CA MET A 28 -5.13 6.74 2.32
C MET A 28 -5.70 6.63 3.75
N SER A 29 -4.87 6.34 4.74
CA SER A 29 -5.32 6.14 6.12
C SER A 29 -5.79 7.43 6.80
N GLY A 30 -5.03 8.52 6.65
CA GLY A 30 -5.35 9.80 7.30
C GLY A 30 -6.60 10.45 6.73
N LEU A 31 -6.79 10.40 5.41
CA LEU A 31 -7.99 10.93 4.75
C LEU A 31 -9.23 10.09 5.08
N GLU A 32 -9.13 8.75 5.09
CA GLU A 32 -10.26 7.90 5.48
C GLU A 32 -10.66 8.12 6.93
N LEU A 33 -9.69 8.29 7.84
CA LEU A 33 -9.95 8.65 9.23
C LEU A 33 -10.67 10.00 9.32
N ALA A 34 -10.14 11.05 8.68
CA ALA A 34 -10.72 12.39 8.72
C ALA A 34 -12.14 12.43 8.16
N LYS A 35 -12.38 11.72 7.03
CA LYS A 35 -13.71 11.53 6.43
C LYS A 35 -14.69 10.96 7.46
N HIS A 36 -14.34 9.85 8.10
CA HIS A 36 -15.24 9.15 9.02
C HIS A 36 -15.43 9.89 10.36
N LEU A 37 -14.43 10.60 10.86
CA LEU A 37 -14.61 11.54 11.99
C LEU A 37 -15.60 12.66 11.65
N ASN A 38 -15.48 13.24 10.45
CA ASN A 38 -16.39 14.28 9.99
C ASN A 38 -17.83 13.78 9.83
N LEU A 39 -18.01 12.59 9.24
CA LEU A 39 -19.34 11.95 9.10
C LEU A 39 -19.98 11.67 10.47
N ARG A 40 -19.19 11.47 11.51
CA ARG A 40 -19.62 11.30 12.90
C ARG A 40 -19.78 12.64 13.65
N SER A 41 -19.61 13.75 12.95
CA SER A 41 -19.75 15.11 13.49
C SER A 41 -18.70 15.50 14.54
N VAL A 42 -17.57 14.82 14.62
CA VAL A 42 -16.41 15.24 15.41
C VAL A 42 -15.93 16.59 14.91
N LYS A 43 -15.64 17.51 15.83
CA LYS A 43 -15.25 18.88 15.50
C LYS A 43 -13.75 19.08 15.70
N ASN A 44 -13.22 20.15 15.08
CA ASN A 44 -11.84 20.60 15.24
C ASN A 44 -10.83 19.51 14.84
N ILE A 45 -11.08 18.87 13.69
CA ILE A 45 -10.16 17.94 13.03
C ILE A 45 -9.28 18.72 12.07
N VAL A 46 -7.98 18.51 12.12
CA VAL A 46 -7.01 19.10 11.17
C VAL A 46 -6.14 17.99 10.62
N VAL A 47 -5.97 17.98 9.29
CA VAL A 47 -5.05 17.08 8.60
C VAL A 47 -3.84 17.87 8.10
N ILE A 48 -2.63 17.40 8.41
CA ILE A 48 -1.37 18.03 7.97
C ILE A 48 -0.71 17.13 6.94
N ASP A 49 -0.21 17.72 5.85
CA ASP A 49 0.62 17.01 4.87
C ASP A 49 1.80 17.86 4.40
N VAL A 50 2.88 17.21 4.03
CA VAL A 50 4.09 17.86 3.53
C VAL A 50 3.99 18.17 2.05
N GLY A 51 3.17 17.43 1.31
CA GLY A 51 3.09 17.54 -0.14
C GLY A 51 2.26 18.73 -0.63
N PRO A 52 2.53 19.20 -1.86
CA PRO A 52 1.72 20.23 -2.48
C PRO A 52 0.30 19.73 -2.79
N THR A 53 -0.59 20.72 -2.95
CA THR A 53 -2.00 20.52 -3.32
C THR A 53 -2.24 20.42 -4.82
N GLY A 54 -1.20 20.34 -5.63
CA GLY A 54 -1.22 20.37 -7.09
C GLY A 54 -2.32 19.50 -7.75
N ASP A 55 -1.96 18.55 -8.59
CA ASP A 55 -2.94 17.59 -9.13
C ASP A 55 -3.30 16.54 -8.06
N CYS A 56 -4.54 16.59 -7.56
CA CYS A 56 -5.07 15.70 -6.52
C CYS A 56 -5.80 14.48 -7.10
N ARG A 57 -5.59 14.15 -8.37
CA ARG A 57 -6.20 13.00 -9.05
C ARG A 57 -5.21 11.84 -9.15
N HIS A 58 -5.74 10.66 -9.43
CA HIS A 58 -4.93 9.48 -9.71
C HIS A 58 -3.99 9.72 -10.91
N ILE A 59 -2.79 9.13 -10.90
CA ILE A 59 -1.76 9.38 -11.92
C ILE A 59 -2.24 9.09 -13.34
N ASN A 60 -3.12 8.12 -13.53
CA ASN A 60 -3.65 7.78 -14.86
C ASN A 60 -4.71 8.74 -15.40
N VAL A 61 -5.20 9.70 -14.62
CA VAL A 61 -6.25 10.65 -15.05
C VAL A 61 -5.94 12.11 -14.74
N GLY A 62 -4.93 12.38 -13.94
CA GLY A 62 -4.50 13.72 -13.56
C GLY A 62 -3.92 14.51 -14.73
N ASP A 63 -3.53 15.76 -14.47
CA ASP A 63 -2.87 16.61 -15.47
C ASP A 63 -1.52 16.03 -15.94
N GLU A 64 -0.98 15.11 -15.15
CA GLU A 64 0.26 14.39 -15.40
C GLU A 64 0.07 13.02 -16.09
N TYR A 65 -1.14 12.70 -16.52
CA TYR A 65 -1.46 11.44 -17.21
C TYR A 65 -0.47 11.07 -18.33
N GLN A 66 0.03 12.04 -19.06
CA GLN A 66 1.04 11.82 -20.10
C GLN A 66 2.34 11.18 -19.57
N TYR A 67 2.59 11.23 -18.27
CA TYR A 67 3.75 10.63 -17.61
C TYR A 67 3.42 9.30 -16.91
N ALA A 68 2.16 8.84 -16.95
CA ALA A 68 1.75 7.62 -16.27
C ALA A 68 2.53 6.40 -16.73
N ASP A 69 2.71 6.26 -18.05
CA ASP A 69 3.51 5.16 -18.61
C ASP A 69 4.97 5.18 -18.16
N GLU A 70 5.57 6.37 -18.07
CA GLU A 70 6.93 6.52 -17.55
C GLU A 70 7.01 6.17 -16.08
N PHE A 71 6.02 6.62 -15.30
CA PHE A 71 5.91 6.28 -13.89
C PHE A 71 5.80 4.76 -13.67
N TRP A 72 4.88 4.08 -14.35
CA TRP A 72 4.71 2.63 -14.19
C TRP A 72 5.93 1.81 -14.63
N LYS A 73 6.74 2.36 -15.52
CA LYS A 73 8.04 1.78 -15.91
C LYS A 73 9.14 2.05 -14.89
N ASN A 74 9.14 3.21 -14.28
CA ASN A 74 10.18 3.65 -13.36
C ASN A 74 9.59 4.61 -12.31
N GLU A 75 9.12 4.05 -11.20
CA GLU A 75 8.54 4.81 -10.09
C GLU A 75 9.52 5.82 -9.44
N GLU A 76 10.83 5.67 -9.66
CA GLU A 76 11.84 6.61 -9.16
C GLU A 76 11.81 7.95 -9.93
N SER A 77 11.23 7.99 -11.13
CA SER A 77 11.13 9.19 -11.96
C SER A 77 10.07 10.19 -11.46
N ASP A 78 9.18 9.75 -10.53
CA ASP A 78 8.14 10.61 -9.99
C ASP A 78 8.71 11.81 -9.23
N LYS A 79 8.32 13.01 -9.62
CA LYS A 79 8.76 14.27 -9.00
C LYS A 79 8.34 14.42 -7.53
N TYR A 80 7.35 13.67 -7.07
CA TYR A 80 6.90 13.65 -5.68
C TYR A 80 7.62 12.59 -4.84
N ALA A 81 8.47 11.78 -5.48
CA ALA A 81 9.24 10.76 -4.78
C ALA A 81 10.25 11.39 -3.81
N PHE A 82 10.21 10.94 -2.58
CA PHE A 82 11.15 11.37 -1.55
C PHE A 82 11.65 10.16 -0.76
N ARG A 83 12.95 10.02 -0.66
CA ARG A 83 13.64 8.88 -0.07
C ARG A 83 14.59 9.33 1.04
N PRO A 84 14.09 9.51 2.28
CA PRO A 84 14.91 9.97 3.40
C PRO A 84 15.67 8.81 4.06
N TRP A 85 16.04 7.77 3.33
CA TRP A 85 16.66 6.58 3.88
C TRP A 85 17.74 5.98 2.98
N ARG A 86 18.63 5.19 3.60
CA ARG A 86 19.58 4.28 2.96
C ARG A 86 19.28 2.83 3.36
N SER A 87 19.42 1.90 2.43
CA SER A 87 19.32 0.48 2.71
C SER A 87 20.59 -0.04 3.37
N LEU A 88 20.42 -0.87 4.40
CA LEU A 88 21.49 -1.61 5.07
C LEU A 88 21.41 -3.11 4.82
N SER A 89 20.31 -3.61 4.24
CA SER A 89 20.11 -5.03 3.95
C SER A 89 20.72 -5.44 2.61
N GLU A 90 21.01 -6.72 2.48
CA GLU A 90 21.26 -7.43 1.24
C GLU A 90 20.21 -8.54 1.10
N PRO A 91 19.38 -8.55 0.04
CA PRO A 91 19.33 -7.57 -1.04
C PRO A 91 18.93 -6.18 -0.57
N HIS A 92 19.31 -5.14 -1.31
CA HIS A 92 18.93 -3.78 -0.98
C HIS A 92 17.42 -3.62 -1.00
N PHE A 93 16.90 -2.89 0.01
CA PHE A 93 15.54 -2.39 -0.02
C PHE A 93 15.38 -1.43 -1.21
N SER A 94 14.38 -1.67 -2.04
CA SER A 94 14.22 -1.03 -3.34
C SER A 94 14.19 0.50 -3.24
N LYS A 95 14.84 1.12 -4.21
CA LYS A 95 14.73 2.56 -4.40
C LYS A 95 13.36 3.02 -4.89
N GLY A 96 12.56 2.13 -5.47
CA GLY A 96 11.16 2.37 -5.83
C GLY A 96 10.28 2.62 -4.59
N SER A 97 10.62 2.00 -3.45
CA SER A 97 9.97 2.33 -2.17
C SER A 97 10.33 3.75 -1.77
N CYS A 98 9.43 4.67 -1.95
CA CYS A 98 9.62 6.06 -1.58
C CYS A 98 8.33 6.65 -1.04
N LEU A 99 8.47 7.71 -0.23
CA LEU A 99 7.34 8.53 0.16
C LEU A 99 6.84 9.29 -1.06
N ARG A 100 5.52 9.43 -1.19
CA ARG A 100 4.91 10.30 -2.20
C ARG A 100 4.48 11.59 -1.50
N ARG A 101 5.32 12.64 -1.59
CA ARG A 101 5.07 13.94 -0.97
C ARG A 101 4.06 14.74 -1.78
N ARG A 102 2.80 14.31 -1.73
CA ARG A 102 1.64 15.03 -2.30
C ARG A 102 0.39 14.68 -1.50
N VAL A 103 -0.57 15.61 -1.46
CA VAL A 103 -1.88 15.35 -0.84
C VAL A 103 -2.57 14.20 -1.58
N GLY A 104 -3.05 13.21 -0.85
CA GLY A 104 -3.53 11.92 -1.37
C GLY A 104 -2.49 10.80 -1.25
N GLY A 105 -1.18 11.14 -1.25
CA GLY A 105 -0.10 10.17 -1.09
C GLY A 105 -0.20 9.00 -2.07
N ARG A 106 0.16 7.81 -1.62
CA ARG A 106 0.14 6.58 -2.43
C ARG A 106 -1.27 6.15 -2.91
N SER A 107 -2.36 6.68 -2.32
CA SER A 107 -3.71 6.37 -2.81
C SER A 107 -3.98 6.89 -4.24
N LEU A 108 -3.09 7.73 -4.77
CA LEU A 108 -3.16 8.22 -6.15
C LEU A 108 -2.32 7.41 -7.14
N TYR A 109 -1.71 6.28 -6.69
CA TYR A 109 -0.73 5.49 -7.46
C TYR A 109 -1.00 3.98 -7.45
N TRP A 110 -2.06 3.49 -6.87
CA TRP A 110 -2.31 2.06 -6.70
C TRP A 110 -3.28 1.48 -7.73
N HIS A 111 -3.29 0.16 -7.87
CA HIS A 111 -4.14 -0.57 -8.84
C HIS A 111 -5.51 -0.99 -8.29
N GLY A 112 -5.91 -0.48 -7.14
CA GLY A 112 -7.26 -0.69 -6.61
C GLY A 112 -7.56 -2.08 -6.06
N VAL A 113 -6.58 -2.97 -5.91
CA VAL A 113 -6.80 -4.34 -5.39
C VAL A 113 -7.22 -4.31 -3.92
N ILE A 114 -8.35 -4.95 -3.60
CA ILE A 114 -8.99 -4.93 -2.27
C ILE A 114 -9.27 -6.33 -1.75
N LEU A 115 -8.24 -7.01 -1.29
CA LEU A 115 -8.32 -8.34 -0.69
C LEU A 115 -8.27 -8.25 0.85
N PRO A 116 -9.07 -9.05 1.57
CA PRO A 116 -8.94 -9.18 3.02
C PRO A 116 -7.68 -9.98 3.38
N ILE A 117 -7.06 -9.64 4.52
CA ILE A 117 -5.97 -10.44 5.09
C ILE A 117 -6.48 -11.85 5.39
N GLU A 118 -5.64 -12.85 5.14
CA GLU A 118 -5.92 -14.26 5.31
C GLU A 118 -6.13 -14.63 6.79
N ALA A 119 -7.04 -15.58 7.03
CA ALA A 119 -7.36 -16.05 8.38
C ALA A 119 -6.12 -16.52 9.17
N ASP A 120 -5.12 -17.10 8.48
CA ASP A 120 -3.90 -17.57 9.12
C ASP A 120 -3.02 -16.42 9.64
N ALA A 121 -2.89 -15.34 8.90
CA ALA A 121 -2.21 -14.13 9.37
C ALA A 121 -2.99 -13.42 10.48
N LEU A 122 -4.32 -13.40 10.38
CA LEU A 122 -5.21 -12.81 11.39
C LEU A 122 -5.14 -13.52 12.76
N LYS A 123 -4.69 -14.78 12.84
CA LYS A 123 -4.47 -15.47 14.14
C LYS A 123 -3.48 -14.75 15.07
N PHE A 124 -2.63 -13.90 14.53
CA PHE A 124 -1.63 -13.12 15.27
C PHE A 124 -2.14 -11.72 15.66
N TRP A 125 -3.37 -11.37 15.27
CA TRP A 125 -3.98 -10.09 15.57
C TRP A 125 -4.80 -10.15 16.87
N PRO A 126 -5.01 -9.01 17.56
CA PRO A 126 -5.92 -8.96 18.70
C PRO A 126 -7.33 -9.45 18.31
N THR A 127 -7.88 -10.34 19.11
CA THR A 127 -9.15 -11.05 18.82
C THR A 127 -10.30 -10.10 18.52
N GLN A 128 -10.43 -9.00 19.27
CA GLN A 128 -11.50 -8.03 19.04
C GLN A 128 -11.38 -7.35 17.67
N ILE A 129 -10.15 -7.05 17.23
CA ILE A 129 -9.93 -6.45 15.91
C ILE A 129 -10.29 -7.45 14.80
N VAL A 130 -9.93 -8.72 14.97
CA VAL A 130 -10.29 -9.78 14.03
C VAL A 130 -11.80 -9.90 13.91
N SER A 131 -12.53 -9.95 15.03
CA SER A 131 -13.99 -9.99 15.04
C SER A 131 -14.61 -8.76 14.34
N ASP A 132 -14.10 -7.57 14.63
CA ASP A 132 -14.56 -6.31 14.00
C ASP A 132 -14.35 -6.33 12.46
N LEU A 133 -13.25 -6.92 12.01
CA LEU A 133 -12.90 -7.01 10.59
C LEU A 133 -13.71 -8.07 9.82
N THR A 134 -13.95 -9.26 10.44
CA THR A 134 -14.39 -10.48 9.72
C THR A 134 -15.75 -11.03 10.13
N GLU A 135 -16.28 -10.70 11.31
CA GLU A 135 -17.51 -11.27 11.82
C GLU A 135 -18.65 -10.24 11.87
N ALA A 136 -18.50 -9.20 12.69
CA ALA A 136 -19.48 -8.14 12.82
C ALA A 136 -18.83 -6.85 13.32
N TRP A 137 -19.27 -5.70 12.83
CA TRP A 137 -18.87 -4.39 13.31
C TRP A 137 -20.08 -3.61 13.79
N LEU A 138 -20.12 -3.33 15.10
CA LEU A 138 -21.30 -2.77 15.74
C LEU A 138 -22.54 -3.67 15.49
N ASP A 139 -23.67 -3.08 15.08
CA ASP A 139 -24.89 -3.80 14.73
C ASP A 139 -24.97 -4.15 13.23
N GLY A 140 -23.86 -4.10 12.51
CA GLY A 140 -23.78 -4.29 11.06
C GLY A 140 -22.85 -5.41 10.61
N PRO A 141 -22.68 -5.55 9.28
CA PRO A 141 -21.75 -6.52 8.71
C PRO A 141 -20.29 -6.19 9.09
N PRO A 142 -19.34 -7.14 8.87
CA PRO A 142 -17.91 -6.93 9.14
C PRO A 142 -17.37 -5.67 8.46
N LEU A 143 -16.35 -5.06 9.05
CA LEU A 143 -15.70 -3.87 8.46
C LEU A 143 -15.19 -4.13 7.05
N TYR A 144 -14.61 -5.30 6.77
CA TYR A 144 -14.18 -5.63 5.42
C TYR A 144 -15.33 -5.58 4.41
N THR A 145 -16.48 -6.15 4.75
CA THR A 145 -17.68 -6.13 3.89
C THR A 145 -18.19 -4.70 3.69
N GLN A 146 -18.27 -3.90 4.77
CA GLN A 146 -18.73 -2.51 4.67
C GLN A 146 -17.84 -1.67 3.78
N VAL A 147 -16.52 -1.72 4.00
CA VAL A 147 -15.53 -0.96 3.21
C VAL A 147 -15.57 -1.40 1.76
N GLN A 148 -15.47 -2.72 1.50
CA GLN A 148 -15.46 -3.27 0.16
C GLN A 148 -16.72 -2.89 -0.63
N SER A 149 -17.90 -3.00 -0.02
CA SER A 149 -19.16 -2.63 -0.66
C SER A 149 -19.21 -1.15 -1.03
N GLU A 150 -18.75 -0.25 -0.15
CA GLU A 150 -18.75 1.19 -0.42
C GLU A 150 -17.80 1.58 -1.55
N ILE A 151 -16.57 1.07 -1.52
CA ILE A 151 -15.57 1.45 -2.52
C ILE A 151 -15.81 0.79 -3.88
N LEU A 152 -16.43 -0.41 -3.94
CA LEU A 152 -16.91 -1.00 -5.19
C LEU A 152 -18.11 -0.23 -5.74
N ALA A 153 -19.02 0.24 -4.89
CA ALA A 153 -20.11 1.12 -5.32
C ALA A 153 -19.59 2.45 -5.90
N TRP A 154 -18.55 3.04 -5.30
CA TRP A 154 -17.86 4.20 -5.88
C TRP A 154 -17.25 3.88 -7.25
N ALA A 155 -16.70 2.68 -7.42
CA ALA A 155 -16.14 2.20 -8.69
C ALA A 155 -17.21 1.75 -9.70
N GLU A 156 -18.51 1.88 -9.39
CA GLU A 156 -19.63 1.40 -10.22
C GLU A 156 -19.56 -0.11 -10.53
N LYS A 157 -18.94 -0.88 -9.64
CA LYS A 157 -18.79 -2.33 -9.76
C LYS A 157 -19.65 -3.07 -8.73
N SER A 158 -20.16 -4.22 -9.14
CA SER A 158 -20.75 -5.18 -8.23
C SER A 158 -19.79 -6.35 -8.01
N HIS A 159 -19.68 -6.83 -6.78
CA HIS A 159 -18.96 -8.07 -6.52
C HIS A 159 -19.85 -9.25 -6.91
N ASN A 160 -19.58 -9.84 -8.07
CA ASN A 160 -20.20 -11.08 -8.49
C ASN A 160 -19.27 -12.25 -8.11
N ALA A 161 -19.57 -12.93 -7.03
CA ALA A 161 -18.84 -14.13 -6.59
C ALA A 161 -18.95 -15.33 -7.56
N ASP A 162 -19.77 -15.22 -8.62
CA ASP A 162 -20.07 -16.32 -9.54
C ASP A 162 -19.08 -16.50 -10.70
N ASP A 163 -18.04 -15.66 -10.81
CA ASP A 163 -17.04 -15.72 -11.89
C ASP A 163 -15.74 -16.45 -11.45
N SER A 164 -15.89 -17.54 -10.71
CA SER A 164 -14.76 -18.43 -10.42
C SER A 164 -14.57 -19.48 -11.54
N PHE A 165 -13.34 -19.89 -11.78
CA PHE A 165 -13.02 -20.97 -12.71
C PHE A 165 -11.80 -21.74 -12.23
N LYS A 166 -11.73 -23.02 -12.68
CA LYS A 166 -10.61 -23.90 -12.36
C LYS A 166 -9.61 -23.94 -13.52
N PHE A 167 -8.36 -23.74 -13.18
CA PHE A 167 -7.23 -23.90 -14.09
C PHE A 167 -6.08 -24.62 -13.39
N ALA A 168 -5.55 -25.66 -13.98
CA ALA A 168 -4.77 -26.66 -13.28
C ALA A 168 -5.53 -27.19 -12.05
N ASN A 169 -4.96 -27.09 -10.89
CA ASN A 169 -5.65 -27.40 -9.63
C ASN A 169 -6.07 -26.12 -8.86
N PHE A 170 -5.82 -24.94 -9.43
CA PHE A 170 -6.19 -23.65 -8.82
C PHE A 170 -7.66 -23.35 -9.04
N GLU A 171 -8.27 -22.69 -8.07
CA GLU A 171 -9.57 -22.07 -8.18
C GLU A 171 -9.39 -20.56 -8.20
N PHE A 172 -9.51 -19.98 -9.39
CA PHE A 172 -9.33 -18.57 -9.61
C PHE A 172 -10.64 -17.81 -9.51
N GLU A 173 -10.55 -16.63 -8.92
CA GLU A 173 -11.63 -15.65 -8.83
C GLU A 173 -11.16 -14.35 -9.46
N ILE A 174 -12.11 -13.51 -9.91
CA ILE A 174 -11.78 -12.13 -10.29
C ILE A 174 -11.35 -11.37 -9.05
N THR A 175 -10.18 -10.76 -9.11
CA THR A 175 -9.70 -9.92 -8.02
C THR A 175 -10.58 -8.68 -7.88
N PRO A 176 -11.19 -8.44 -6.71
CA PRO A 176 -11.99 -7.25 -6.50
C PRO A 176 -11.10 -6.00 -6.56
N GLN A 177 -11.44 -5.07 -7.46
CA GLN A 177 -10.69 -3.84 -7.68
C GLN A 177 -11.58 -2.61 -7.61
N ALA A 178 -11.19 -1.65 -6.78
CA ALA A 178 -11.83 -0.34 -6.64
C ALA A 178 -11.34 0.63 -7.72
N ILE A 179 -11.62 0.31 -8.98
CA ILE A 179 -11.21 1.06 -10.18
C ILE A 179 -12.43 1.47 -10.97
N ARG A 180 -12.49 2.73 -11.40
CA ARG A 180 -13.45 3.23 -12.37
C ARG A 180 -12.76 3.74 -13.64
N ASN A 181 -13.37 3.50 -14.81
CA ASN A 181 -12.87 3.97 -16.10
C ASN A 181 -13.26 5.44 -16.32
N MET A 182 -12.34 6.23 -16.90
CA MET A 182 -12.49 7.67 -17.12
C MET A 182 -12.57 8.03 -18.61
N GLY A 183 -13.38 7.27 -19.36
CA GLY A 183 -13.71 7.56 -20.76
C GLY A 183 -12.91 6.78 -21.81
N SER A 184 -11.80 6.16 -21.45
CA SER A 184 -11.03 5.22 -22.30
C SER A 184 -10.43 4.11 -21.44
N SER A 185 -10.04 2.99 -22.05
CA SER A 185 -9.50 1.81 -21.32
C SER A 185 -8.18 2.09 -20.61
N ASP A 186 -7.40 3.00 -21.11
CA ASP A 186 -6.09 3.43 -20.62
C ASP A 186 -6.18 4.58 -19.58
N ARG A 187 -7.36 5.19 -19.43
CA ARG A 187 -7.63 6.21 -18.40
C ARG A 187 -8.57 5.66 -17.33
N TRP A 188 -8.00 5.30 -16.23
CA TRP A 188 -8.73 4.78 -15.07
C TRP A 188 -8.19 5.40 -13.78
N GLU A 189 -9.00 5.41 -12.76
CA GLU A 189 -8.55 5.80 -11.42
C GLU A 189 -8.98 4.77 -10.40
N ALA A 190 -8.09 4.53 -9.43
CA ALA A 190 -8.42 3.75 -8.25
C ALA A 190 -8.97 4.68 -7.15
N TYR A 191 -9.79 4.09 -6.26
CA TYR A 191 -10.38 4.80 -5.14
C TYR A 191 -9.32 5.52 -4.29
N SER A 192 -9.55 6.79 -4.03
CA SER A 192 -8.82 7.54 -3.01
C SER A 192 -9.83 8.21 -2.07
N PRO A 193 -9.65 8.13 -0.75
CA PRO A 193 -10.50 8.88 0.17
C PRO A 193 -10.48 10.39 -0.08
N LEU A 194 -9.48 10.91 -0.81
CA LEU A 194 -9.41 12.30 -1.22
C LEU A 194 -10.62 12.73 -2.07
N SER A 195 -11.28 11.80 -2.77
CA SER A 195 -12.52 12.04 -3.51
C SER A 195 -13.60 12.70 -2.64
N TYR A 196 -13.64 12.42 -1.34
CA TYR A 196 -14.56 13.07 -0.41
C TYR A 196 -14.39 14.60 -0.36
N TRP A 197 -13.17 15.11 -0.56
CA TRP A 197 -12.89 16.56 -0.63
C TRP A 197 -13.02 17.10 -2.06
N THR A 198 -12.68 16.31 -3.06
CA THR A 198 -12.65 16.79 -4.46
C THR A 198 -14.02 16.75 -5.12
N GLU A 199 -14.86 15.78 -4.78
CA GLU A 199 -16.19 15.58 -5.36
C GLU A 199 -17.29 16.34 -4.59
N ALA A 200 -17.12 16.62 -3.30
CA ALA A 200 -18.10 17.32 -2.49
C ALA A 200 -18.25 18.82 -2.83
N GLY A 201 -17.37 19.39 -3.64
CA GLY A 201 -17.31 20.82 -3.91
C GLY A 201 -16.82 21.65 -2.71
N PRO A 202 -16.82 22.99 -2.80
CA PRO A 202 -16.43 23.86 -1.71
C PRO A 202 -17.41 23.72 -0.53
N SER A 203 -16.93 23.33 0.63
CA SER A 203 -17.73 23.20 1.84
C SER A 203 -16.89 23.52 3.08
N ASP A 204 -17.33 24.49 3.87
CA ASP A 204 -16.71 24.87 5.14
C ASP A 204 -16.92 23.80 6.23
N THR A 205 -17.67 22.74 5.92
CA THR A 205 -17.95 21.65 6.86
C THR A 205 -16.93 20.51 6.79
N LEU A 206 -16.07 20.50 5.77
CA LEU A 206 -15.03 19.47 5.64
C LEU A 206 -13.83 19.81 6.53
N PRO A 207 -13.18 18.80 7.14
CA PRO A 207 -11.92 19.02 7.84
C PRO A 207 -10.89 19.70 6.94
N PRO A 208 -10.17 20.73 7.42
CA PRO A 208 -9.11 21.34 6.63
C PRO A 208 -7.93 20.37 6.44
N ILE A 209 -7.41 20.33 5.23
CA ILE A 209 -6.13 19.72 4.90
C ILE A 209 -5.13 20.86 4.70
N ILE A 210 -4.12 20.93 5.57
CA ILE A 210 -3.08 21.96 5.51
C ILE A 210 -1.83 21.33 4.95
N SER A 211 -1.42 21.78 3.77
CA SER A 211 -0.27 21.27 3.03
C SER A 211 0.99 22.12 3.23
N GLY A 212 2.15 21.57 2.86
CA GLY A 212 3.43 22.26 2.95
C GLY A 212 4.07 22.23 4.35
N TYR A 213 3.60 21.36 5.24
CA TYR A 213 4.14 21.19 6.57
C TYR A 213 4.62 19.77 6.84
N GLU A 214 5.89 19.62 7.15
CA GLU A 214 6.50 18.34 7.54
C GLU A 214 6.41 18.16 9.06
N ALA A 215 5.83 17.05 9.51
CA ALA A 215 5.84 16.67 10.92
C ALA A 215 7.26 16.19 11.33
N ILE A 216 7.95 16.97 12.14
CA ILE A 216 9.34 16.69 12.53
C ILE A 216 9.48 16.04 13.90
N ALA A 217 8.55 16.26 14.83
CA ALA A 217 8.55 15.61 16.14
C ALA A 217 7.14 15.62 16.78
N ILE A 218 6.89 14.67 17.66
CA ILE A 218 5.73 14.66 18.55
C ILE A 218 6.09 15.36 19.85
N MET A 219 5.22 16.25 20.33
CA MET A 219 5.42 16.94 21.60
C MET A 219 4.82 16.14 22.73
N ILE A 220 5.66 15.75 23.69
CA ILE A 220 5.25 14.94 24.85
C ILE A 220 5.49 15.72 26.13
N LYS A 221 4.50 15.70 27.02
CA LYS A 221 4.61 16.30 28.36
C LYS A 221 3.97 15.36 29.40
N ASN A 222 4.74 14.93 30.37
CA ASN A 222 4.28 14.04 31.46
C ASN A 222 3.62 12.74 30.95
N GLY A 223 4.15 12.12 29.86
CA GLY A 223 3.60 10.91 29.28
C GLY A 223 2.36 11.11 28.39
N TYR A 224 1.98 12.35 28.10
CA TYR A 224 0.89 12.70 27.21
C TYR A 224 1.42 13.38 25.94
N CYS A 225 0.95 12.95 24.79
CA CYS A 225 1.07 13.72 23.57
C CYS A 225 0.21 14.97 23.68
N ILE A 226 0.80 16.13 23.44
CA ILE A 226 0.14 17.45 23.50
C ILE A 226 0.14 18.16 22.14
N GLY A 227 0.59 17.50 21.07
CA GLY A 227 0.68 18.08 19.73
C GLY A 227 1.90 17.62 18.96
N ALA A 228 2.23 18.37 17.93
CA ALA A 228 3.37 18.09 17.05
C ALA A 228 4.18 19.36 16.73
N LYS A 229 5.47 19.17 16.42
CA LYS A 229 6.33 20.19 15.79
C LYS A 229 6.25 19.99 14.29
N LEU A 230 5.89 21.05 13.59
CA LEU A 230 5.75 21.10 12.14
C LEU A 230 6.79 22.05 11.57
N ARG A 231 7.43 21.67 10.48
CA ARG A 231 8.32 22.53 9.72
C ARG A 231 7.63 22.94 8.43
N ASN A 232 7.50 24.25 8.19
CA ASN A 232 7.12 24.74 6.88
C ASN A 232 8.24 24.44 5.88
N ILE A 233 7.93 23.76 4.76
CA ILE A 233 8.95 23.30 3.82
C ILE A 233 9.61 24.42 3.01
N GLU A 234 8.99 25.59 2.95
CA GLU A 234 9.49 26.74 2.20
C GLU A 234 10.28 27.72 3.06
N SER A 235 9.67 28.17 4.16
CA SER A 235 10.32 29.12 5.07
C SER A 235 11.32 28.44 6.02
N ASN A 236 11.23 27.12 6.20
CA ASN A 236 11.92 26.34 7.23
C ASN A 236 11.56 26.74 8.68
N GLU A 237 10.52 27.55 8.88
CA GLU A 237 10.04 27.90 10.19
C GLU A 237 9.40 26.71 10.89
N ILE A 238 9.63 26.63 12.22
CA ILE A 238 9.08 25.56 13.07
C ILE A 238 7.88 26.10 13.84
N HIS A 239 6.74 25.42 13.64
CA HIS A 239 5.49 25.70 14.33
C HIS A 239 5.19 24.62 15.38
N HIS A 240 4.75 25.04 16.56
CA HIS A 240 4.31 24.13 17.63
C HIS A 240 2.79 24.10 17.62
N VAL A 241 2.22 23.01 17.14
CA VAL A 241 0.76 22.84 17.02
C VAL A 241 0.27 21.98 18.17
N LEU A 242 -0.60 22.54 19.01
CA LEU A 242 -1.21 21.83 20.14
C LEU A 242 -2.47 21.09 19.67
N ALA A 243 -2.70 19.92 20.26
CA ALA A 243 -3.89 19.11 19.99
C ALA A 243 -4.18 18.17 21.16
N ASP A 244 -5.46 17.84 21.35
CA ASP A 244 -5.89 16.89 22.39
C ASP A 244 -5.48 15.46 22.04
N LYS A 245 -5.52 15.10 20.74
CA LYS A 245 -5.15 13.79 20.21
C LYS A 245 -4.31 13.94 18.94
N CYS A 246 -3.24 13.17 18.80
CA CYS A 246 -2.45 13.11 17.57
C CYS A 246 -2.50 11.70 16.96
N VAL A 247 -2.63 11.62 15.64
CA VAL A 247 -2.66 10.36 14.90
C VAL A 247 -1.57 10.34 13.84
N LEU A 248 -0.69 9.35 13.90
CA LEU A 248 0.32 9.08 12.87
C LEU A 248 -0.35 8.33 11.71
N ALA A 249 -0.38 8.94 10.54
CA ALA A 249 -1.01 8.42 9.31
C ALA A 249 -0.13 8.64 8.07
N LEU A 250 1.20 8.70 8.25
CA LEU A 250 2.21 9.10 7.27
C LEU A 250 2.76 7.91 6.44
N GLY A 251 2.15 6.72 6.55
CA GLY A 251 2.70 5.48 6.00
C GLY A 251 3.75 4.88 6.93
N THR A 252 4.25 3.68 6.58
CA THR A 252 5.05 2.87 7.52
C THR A 252 6.38 3.54 7.87
N ILE A 253 7.09 4.07 6.90
CA ILE A 253 8.44 4.62 7.13
C ILE A 253 8.40 5.85 8.04
N GLU A 254 7.55 6.83 7.76
CA GLU A 254 7.45 8.06 8.54
C GLU A 254 6.72 7.88 9.87
N ASN A 255 5.72 6.99 9.95
CA ASN A 255 5.14 6.59 11.23
C ASN A 255 6.22 6.01 12.16
N SER A 256 7.10 5.15 11.61
CA SER A 256 8.20 4.55 12.37
C SER A 256 9.21 5.59 12.84
N ARG A 257 9.56 6.56 11.98
CA ARG A 257 10.47 7.64 12.34
C ARG A 257 9.97 8.45 13.53
N LEU A 258 8.73 8.95 13.44
CA LEU A 258 8.13 9.76 14.50
C LEU A 258 7.91 8.95 15.78
N ALA A 259 7.48 7.69 15.66
CA ALA A 259 7.30 6.80 16.79
C ALA A 259 8.63 6.49 17.50
N ALA A 260 9.69 6.19 16.75
CA ALA A 260 11.01 5.92 17.30
C ALA A 260 11.56 7.13 18.08
N GLN A 261 11.42 8.34 17.52
CA GLN A 261 11.80 9.58 18.20
C GLN A 261 10.97 9.79 19.48
N ALA A 262 9.63 9.70 19.37
CA ALA A 262 8.73 9.93 20.50
C ALA A 262 8.96 8.95 21.67
N LEU A 263 9.14 7.67 21.36
CA LEU A 263 9.40 6.63 22.35
C LEU A 263 10.79 6.76 22.97
N TYR A 264 11.80 7.13 22.17
CA TYR A 264 13.16 7.38 22.68
C TYR A 264 13.19 8.61 23.58
N ASP A 265 12.62 9.74 23.17
CA ASP A 265 12.63 11.01 23.92
C ASP A 265 11.82 10.89 25.24
N SER A 266 10.85 9.96 25.29
CA SER A 266 10.10 9.64 26.51
C SER A 266 10.71 8.49 27.34
N GLY A 267 11.88 7.98 26.98
CA GLY A 267 12.65 6.99 27.75
C GLY A 267 12.12 5.54 27.62
N HIS A 268 11.33 5.24 26.59
CA HIS A 268 10.77 3.91 26.35
C HIS A 268 11.56 3.07 25.33
N LEU A 269 12.52 3.68 24.64
CA LEU A 269 13.49 3.01 23.78
C LEU A 269 14.93 3.39 24.17
N ILE A 270 15.87 2.48 23.97
CA ILE A 270 17.30 2.72 24.18
C ILE A 270 17.98 3.29 22.94
N GLU A 271 17.38 3.15 21.77
CA GLU A 271 17.79 3.73 20.50
C GLU A 271 16.55 4.11 19.65
N LYS A 272 16.71 5.06 18.74
CA LYS A 272 15.63 5.50 17.84
C LYS A 272 15.41 4.48 16.71
N LYS A 273 14.90 3.30 17.05
CA LYS A 273 14.74 2.17 16.12
C LYS A 273 13.39 1.46 16.32
N MET A 274 12.68 1.25 15.22
CA MET A 274 11.48 0.40 15.17
C MET A 274 11.80 -0.86 14.37
N THR A 275 11.46 -2.03 14.92
CA THR A 275 11.70 -3.34 14.28
C THR A 275 10.43 -3.90 13.66
N GLY A 276 10.55 -5.00 12.92
CA GLY A 276 9.42 -5.69 12.31
C GLY A 276 9.09 -5.19 10.89
N LEU A 277 9.94 -4.36 10.28
CA LEU A 277 9.72 -3.93 8.89
C LEU A 277 9.72 -5.12 7.94
N VAL A 278 8.67 -5.20 7.15
CA VAL A 278 8.47 -6.17 6.09
C VAL A 278 7.87 -5.51 4.85
N ASP A 279 7.99 -6.17 3.71
CA ASP A 279 7.23 -5.93 2.48
C ASP A 279 6.73 -7.28 1.96
N HIS A 280 6.02 -7.34 0.83
CA HIS A 280 5.65 -8.61 0.20
C HIS A 280 6.82 -9.21 -0.57
N ILE A 281 6.87 -10.53 -0.59
CA ILE A 281 7.77 -11.33 -1.43
C ILE A 281 7.02 -11.59 -2.72
N VAL A 282 7.51 -11.07 -3.85
CA VAL A 282 6.80 -11.18 -5.13
C VAL A 282 7.76 -11.61 -6.22
N GLN A 283 7.35 -12.61 -6.97
CA GLN A 283 8.07 -13.12 -8.13
C GLN A 283 7.09 -13.72 -9.14
N GLY A 284 7.49 -13.74 -10.39
CA GLY A 284 6.60 -14.17 -11.44
C GLY A 284 7.26 -14.39 -12.79
N PHE A 285 6.46 -14.53 -13.81
CA PHE A 285 6.92 -14.61 -15.19
C PHE A 285 5.91 -14.00 -16.15
N ASN A 286 6.42 -13.48 -17.27
CA ASN A 286 5.60 -13.05 -18.42
C ASN A 286 5.91 -13.96 -19.61
N VAL A 287 4.90 -14.27 -20.40
CA VAL A 287 5.06 -15.02 -21.65
C VAL A 287 4.10 -14.54 -22.71
N THR A 288 4.59 -14.44 -23.96
CA THR A 288 3.72 -14.21 -25.12
C THR A 288 3.35 -15.55 -25.75
N LEU A 289 2.06 -15.83 -25.77
CA LEU A 289 1.52 -17.03 -26.42
C LEU A 289 1.05 -16.68 -27.84
N GLU A 290 1.34 -17.57 -28.79
CA GLU A 290 0.83 -17.42 -30.13
C GLU A 290 -0.70 -17.51 -30.12
N TYR A 291 -1.43 -16.52 -30.67
CA TYR A 291 -2.88 -16.42 -30.57
C TYR A 291 -3.64 -17.68 -30.93
N HIS A 292 -3.19 -18.40 -31.98
CA HIS A 292 -3.84 -19.62 -32.43
C HIS A 292 -3.59 -20.83 -31.53
N ALA A 293 -2.51 -20.81 -30.75
CA ALA A 293 -2.16 -21.87 -29.81
C ALA A 293 -2.85 -21.71 -28.45
N VAL A 294 -3.36 -20.51 -28.15
CA VAL A 294 -3.98 -20.20 -26.85
C VAL A 294 -5.21 -21.10 -26.60
N PRO A 295 -5.30 -21.76 -25.43
CA PRO A 295 -6.46 -22.57 -25.07
C PRO A 295 -7.78 -21.82 -25.20
N ILE A 296 -8.84 -22.53 -25.66
CA ILE A 296 -10.17 -21.92 -25.86
C ILE A 296 -10.66 -21.25 -24.57
N MET A 297 -10.41 -21.86 -23.42
CA MET A 297 -10.82 -21.29 -22.12
C MET A 297 -10.12 -19.94 -21.86
N ILE A 298 -8.82 -19.83 -22.11
CA ILE A 298 -8.06 -18.57 -21.95
C ILE A 298 -8.58 -17.50 -22.92
N ARG A 299 -8.86 -17.86 -24.18
CA ARG A 299 -9.47 -16.94 -25.12
C ARG A 299 -10.82 -16.42 -24.66
N ALA A 300 -11.67 -17.30 -24.13
CA ALA A 300 -12.96 -16.91 -23.58
C ALA A 300 -12.83 -15.98 -22.38
N LEU A 301 -11.79 -16.15 -21.53
CA LEU A 301 -11.51 -15.24 -20.42
C LEU A 301 -11.12 -13.84 -20.92
N ILE A 302 -10.25 -13.73 -21.93
CA ILE A 302 -9.86 -12.45 -22.52
C ILE A 302 -11.07 -11.72 -23.10
N GLU A 303 -11.94 -12.44 -23.84
CA GLU A 303 -13.14 -11.86 -24.45
C GLU A 303 -14.15 -11.37 -23.40
N LYS A 304 -14.31 -12.12 -22.32
CA LYS A 304 -15.29 -11.80 -21.25
C LYS A 304 -14.74 -10.78 -20.25
N HIS A 305 -13.46 -10.86 -19.93
CA HIS A 305 -12.81 -10.10 -18.86
C HIS A 305 -11.45 -9.54 -19.31
N PRO A 306 -11.43 -8.61 -20.29
CA PRO A 306 -10.17 -8.00 -20.74
C PRO A 306 -9.48 -7.26 -19.62
N ASP A 307 -8.16 -7.35 -19.56
CA ASP A 307 -7.27 -6.64 -18.62
C ASP A 307 -7.65 -6.84 -17.12
N THR A 308 -8.25 -8.00 -16.82
CA THR A 308 -8.69 -8.33 -15.47
C THR A 308 -7.61 -9.09 -14.72
N ILE A 309 -7.41 -8.76 -13.45
CA ILE A 309 -6.57 -9.53 -12.54
C ILE A 309 -7.40 -10.67 -11.94
N PHE A 310 -6.90 -11.89 -12.06
CA PHE A 310 -7.43 -13.07 -11.39
C PHE A 310 -6.51 -13.48 -10.24
N PHE A 311 -7.09 -14.02 -9.17
CA PHE A 311 -6.29 -14.53 -8.06
C PHE A 311 -6.79 -15.88 -7.57
N SER A 312 -5.89 -16.65 -6.98
CA SER A 312 -6.16 -17.88 -6.24
C SER A 312 -5.34 -17.92 -4.97
N ARG A 313 -5.83 -18.63 -3.96
CA ARG A 313 -4.99 -18.97 -2.82
C ARG A 313 -3.97 -20.04 -3.23
N SER A 314 -2.86 -20.12 -2.51
CA SER A 314 -1.87 -21.18 -2.68
C SER A 314 -2.52 -22.56 -2.60
N LEU A 315 -2.15 -23.47 -3.51
CA LEU A 315 -2.63 -24.87 -3.52
C LEU A 315 -2.21 -25.64 -2.26
N SER A 316 -1.02 -25.34 -1.76
CA SER A 316 -0.43 -25.97 -0.58
C SER A 316 -0.90 -25.33 0.72
N GLY A 317 -1.73 -24.26 0.68
CA GLY A 317 -2.15 -23.52 1.85
C GLY A 317 -1.04 -22.66 2.48
N GLU A 318 -0.04 -22.32 1.68
CA GLU A 318 1.06 -21.46 2.11
C GLU A 318 0.68 -19.99 2.16
N ARG A 319 1.56 -19.14 2.71
CA ARG A 319 1.34 -17.72 2.97
C ARG A 319 1.51 -16.85 1.73
N PHE A 320 0.94 -17.24 0.59
CA PHE A 320 0.93 -16.44 -0.63
C PHE A 320 -0.34 -16.63 -1.44
N ASN A 321 -0.58 -15.68 -2.32
CA ASN A 321 -1.62 -15.71 -3.34
C ASN A 321 -0.96 -15.79 -4.72
N LEU A 322 -1.57 -16.54 -5.63
CA LEU A 322 -1.20 -16.57 -7.03
C LEU A 322 -2.13 -15.66 -7.83
N PHE A 323 -1.54 -14.84 -8.68
CA PHE A 323 -2.27 -13.92 -9.55
C PHE A 323 -1.90 -14.14 -11.01
N PHE A 324 -2.80 -13.78 -11.91
CA PHE A 324 -2.44 -13.60 -13.31
C PHE A 324 -3.30 -12.55 -14.00
N THR A 325 -2.78 -12.01 -15.09
CA THR A 325 -3.48 -11.17 -16.04
C THR A 325 -3.32 -11.71 -17.46
N LEU A 326 -4.28 -11.37 -18.30
CA LEU A 326 -4.28 -11.70 -19.72
C LEU A 326 -4.57 -10.44 -20.51
N SER A 327 -3.72 -10.12 -21.47
CA SER A 327 -3.96 -9.04 -22.41
C SER A 327 -3.75 -9.49 -23.84
N GLN A 328 -4.46 -8.87 -24.78
CA GLN A 328 -4.26 -9.11 -26.21
C GLN A 328 -3.44 -7.97 -26.80
N SER A 329 -2.29 -8.29 -27.39
CA SER A 329 -1.46 -7.34 -28.10
C SER A 329 -1.39 -7.65 -29.60
N SER A 330 -0.72 -6.81 -30.38
CA SER A 330 -0.42 -7.08 -31.78
C SER A 330 0.50 -8.28 -31.99
N PHE A 331 1.17 -8.74 -30.93
CA PHE A 331 2.10 -9.86 -30.96
C PHE A 331 1.45 -11.19 -30.57
N GLY A 332 0.29 -11.19 -29.90
CA GLY A 332 -0.37 -12.40 -29.42
C GLY A 332 -1.12 -12.17 -28.13
N VAL A 333 -1.21 -13.22 -27.31
CA VAL A 333 -1.75 -13.12 -25.96
C VAL A 333 -0.59 -13.02 -24.97
N GLU A 334 -0.60 -11.98 -24.20
CA GLU A 334 0.37 -11.77 -23.12
C GLU A 334 -0.23 -12.27 -21.80
N LEU A 335 0.46 -13.19 -21.20
CA LEU A 335 0.14 -13.76 -19.90
C LEU A 335 1.21 -13.33 -18.92
N GLU A 336 0.81 -12.66 -17.86
CA GLU A 336 1.64 -12.38 -16.70
C GLU A 336 1.10 -13.15 -15.50
N VAL A 337 1.98 -13.89 -14.81
CA VAL A 337 1.64 -14.71 -13.64
C VAL A 337 2.61 -14.39 -12.53
N TRP A 338 2.08 -14.14 -11.33
CA TRP A 338 2.94 -13.87 -10.17
C TRP A 338 2.38 -14.45 -8.89
N ALA A 339 3.28 -14.78 -7.98
CA ALA A 339 2.99 -15.09 -6.59
C ALA A 339 3.33 -13.86 -5.74
N MET A 340 2.49 -13.58 -4.75
CA MET A 340 2.72 -12.54 -3.76
C MET A 340 2.55 -13.14 -2.37
N GLY A 341 3.65 -13.18 -1.62
CA GLY A 341 3.77 -13.84 -0.33
C GLY A 341 3.96 -12.90 0.84
N GLU A 342 3.56 -13.38 2.02
CA GLU A 342 3.74 -12.69 3.28
C GLU A 342 5.16 -12.85 3.79
N GLN A 343 5.91 -11.75 3.91
CA GLN A 343 7.15 -11.72 4.68
C GLN A 343 6.82 -11.66 6.19
N ILE A 344 7.56 -12.46 6.99
CA ILE A 344 7.34 -12.51 8.44
C ILE A 344 8.12 -11.39 9.15
N PRO A 345 7.46 -10.57 10.01
CA PRO A 345 8.14 -9.56 10.79
C PRO A 345 9.25 -10.16 11.68
N SER A 346 10.44 -9.58 11.62
CA SER A 346 11.60 -10.00 12.39
C SER A 346 12.31 -8.80 13.05
N ILE A 347 13.20 -9.07 14.00
CA ILE A 347 14.01 -8.03 14.64
C ILE A 347 15.07 -7.45 13.68
N ASP A 348 15.42 -8.19 12.64
CA ASP A 348 16.42 -7.79 11.64
C ASP A 348 15.82 -6.88 10.55
N GLY A 349 14.49 -6.89 10.40
CA GLY A 349 13.74 -5.88 9.64
C GLY A 349 13.52 -4.65 10.51
N PHE A 350 14.04 -3.47 10.11
CA PHE A 350 13.92 -2.28 10.94
C PHE A 350 14.02 -0.96 10.18
N ILE A 351 13.53 0.09 10.82
CA ILE A 351 13.75 1.50 10.48
C ILE A 351 14.44 2.16 11.67
N LYS A 352 15.59 2.79 11.43
CA LYS A 352 16.41 3.46 12.45
C LYS A 352 16.64 4.92 12.06
N VAL A 353 16.47 5.82 13.03
CA VAL A 353 16.81 7.24 12.89
C VAL A 353 18.28 7.40 13.23
N GLU A 354 19.10 7.80 12.26
CA GLU A 354 20.54 7.97 12.43
C GLU A 354 20.88 9.36 12.99
N SER A 355 20.30 10.40 12.39
CA SER A 355 20.50 11.78 12.80
C SER A 355 19.30 12.63 12.42
N ASP A 356 18.93 13.57 13.29
CA ASP A 356 17.86 14.54 13.02
C ASP A 356 18.32 15.66 12.04
N TYR A 357 19.60 15.69 11.70
CA TYR A 357 20.21 16.76 10.87
C TYR A 357 20.74 16.29 9.52
N ASP A 358 20.75 14.97 9.26
CA ASP A 358 21.22 14.43 7.99
C ASP A 358 20.16 14.58 6.89
N VAL A 359 20.63 14.74 5.65
CA VAL A 359 19.77 14.76 4.46
C VAL A 359 19.04 13.40 4.29
N ILE A 360 19.70 12.32 4.69
CA ILE A 360 19.16 10.95 4.73
C ILE A 360 19.18 10.49 6.19
N PRO A 361 18.15 10.85 6.97
CA PRO A 361 18.14 10.61 8.41
C PRO A 361 17.83 9.17 8.82
N LEU A 362 17.45 8.30 7.87
CA LEU A 362 17.01 6.96 8.18
C LEU A 362 17.94 5.89 7.59
N SER A 363 18.09 4.80 8.33
CA SER A 363 18.59 3.52 7.82
C SER A 363 17.46 2.49 7.84
N ILE A 364 17.31 1.75 6.74
CA ILE A 364 16.31 0.70 6.60
C ILE A 364 17.03 -0.64 6.37
N SER A 365 16.55 -1.67 7.07
CA SER A 365 16.86 -3.06 6.79
C SER A 365 15.54 -3.82 6.60
N CYS A 366 15.41 -4.51 5.48
CA CYS A 366 14.32 -5.45 5.24
C CYS A 366 14.96 -6.79 4.86
N HIS A 367 14.94 -7.75 5.78
CA HIS A 367 15.78 -8.95 5.73
C HIS A 367 14.92 -10.19 5.50
N LEU A 368 15.34 -11.04 4.54
CA LEU A 368 14.70 -12.33 4.33
C LEU A 368 15.13 -13.33 5.40
N THR A 369 14.15 -13.92 6.06
CA THR A 369 14.36 -15.00 7.03
C THR A 369 14.53 -16.35 6.33
N ASN A 370 14.90 -17.40 7.08
CA ASN A 370 14.89 -18.76 6.53
C ASN A 370 13.48 -19.21 6.10
N GLU A 371 12.45 -18.78 6.81
CA GLU A 371 11.08 -19.11 6.49
C GLU A 371 10.60 -18.38 5.22
N ASP A 372 11.10 -17.17 4.98
CA ASP A 372 10.86 -16.44 3.74
C ASP A 372 11.54 -17.11 2.55
N ASN A 373 12.78 -17.61 2.72
CA ASN A 373 13.46 -18.36 1.67
C ASN A 373 12.73 -19.67 1.33
N ILE A 374 12.16 -20.37 2.31
CA ILE A 374 11.30 -21.55 2.06
C ILE A 374 10.05 -21.13 1.27
N LEU A 375 9.43 -20.02 1.61
CA LEU A 375 8.25 -19.49 0.91
C LEU A 375 8.57 -19.18 -0.56
N ILE A 376 9.69 -18.52 -0.83
CA ILE A 376 10.16 -18.23 -2.19
C ILE A 376 10.20 -19.50 -3.06
N HIS A 377 10.74 -20.59 -2.55
CA HIS A 377 10.78 -21.85 -3.31
C HIS A 377 9.39 -22.44 -3.53
N LYS A 378 8.49 -22.34 -2.56
CA LYS A 378 7.11 -22.82 -2.71
C LYS A 378 6.31 -22.00 -3.73
N GLU A 379 6.54 -20.69 -3.79
CA GLU A 379 5.98 -19.83 -4.84
C GLU A 379 6.48 -20.30 -6.23
N GLN A 380 7.78 -20.56 -6.37
CA GLN A 380 8.37 -21.05 -7.61
C GLN A 380 7.78 -22.40 -8.02
N ASP A 381 7.56 -23.31 -7.07
CA ASP A 381 6.93 -24.60 -7.33
C ASP A 381 5.51 -24.43 -7.89
N GLU A 382 4.68 -23.57 -7.29
CA GLU A 382 3.31 -23.33 -7.78
C GLU A 382 3.28 -22.57 -9.11
N LEU A 383 4.19 -21.62 -9.33
CA LEU A 383 4.35 -20.98 -10.64
C LEU A 383 4.75 -22.00 -11.74
N ASN A 384 5.61 -22.96 -11.39
CA ASN A 384 5.95 -24.08 -12.30
C ASN A 384 4.76 -25.01 -12.58
N ILE A 385 3.91 -25.27 -11.59
CA ILE A 385 2.66 -26.05 -11.80
C ILE A 385 1.75 -25.32 -12.79
N PHE A 386 1.58 -24.00 -12.62
CA PHE A 386 0.79 -23.19 -13.54
C PHE A 386 1.36 -23.21 -14.96
N TRP A 387 2.67 -22.97 -15.10
CA TRP A 387 3.34 -23.00 -16.41
C TRP A 387 3.31 -24.38 -17.07
N HIS A 388 3.46 -25.44 -16.31
CA HIS A 388 3.36 -26.81 -16.82
C HIS A 388 1.99 -27.08 -17.43
N GLU A 389 0.91 -26.64 -16.79
CA GLU A 389 -0.44 -26.77 -17.32
C GLU A 389 -0.61 -25.99 -18.64
N ILE A 390 -0.09 -24.77 -18.73
CA ILE A 390 -0.05 -24.01 -19.99
C ILE A 390 0.64 -24.83 -21.08
N CYS A 391 1.85 -25.35 -20.80
CA CYS A 391 2.61 -26.17 -21.75
C CYS A 391 1.82 -27.38 -22.25
N GLN A 392 1.11 -28.08 -21.36
CA GLN A 392 0.27 -29.22 -21.73
C GLN A 392 -0.86 -28.81 -22.67
N GLN A 393 -1.54 -27.71 -22.39
CA GLN A 393 -2.68 -27.26 -23.18
C GLN A 393 -2.26 -26.75 -24.57
N ILE A 394 -1.13 -26.07 -24.66
CA ILE A 394 -0.62 -25.60 -25.96
C ILE A 394 0.30 -26.63 -26.66
N LYS A 395 0.50 -27.80 -26.03
CA LYS A 395 1.24 -28.96 -26.57
C LYS A 395 2.70 -28.67 -26.91
N ILE A 396 3.38 -27.94 -26.01
CA ILE A 396 4.83 -27.73 -26.08
C ILE A 396 5.55 -28.51 -24.98
N PRO A 397 6.86 -28.85 -25.15
CA PRO A 397 7.63 -29.41 -24.08
C PRO A 397 7.70 -28.47 -22.88
N PHE A 398 7.52 -29.03 -21.69
CA PHE A 398 7.70 -28.28 -20.45
C PHE A 398 9.23 -28.10 -20.20
N ALA A 399 9.61 -26.87 -19.90
CA ALA A 399 10.88 -26.52 -19.28
C ALA A 399 10.60 -25.77 -17.99
N PRO A 400 11.21 -26.13 -16.85
CA PRO A 400 11.02 -25.39 -15.60
C PRO A 400 11.36 -23.91 -15.75
N LEU A 401 10.63 -23.07 -15.00
CA LEU A 401 10.93 -21.66 -14.87
C LEU A 401 12.29 -21.50 -14.16
N ASP A 402 13.13 -20.62 -14.69
CA ASP A 402 14.45 -20.33 -14.13
C ASP A 402 14.42 -18.94 -13.48
N PHE A 403 14.48 -18.91 -12.15
CA PHE A 403 14.57 -17.69 -11.36
C PHE A 403 16.04 -17.42 -10.99
N ASP A 404 16.88 -17.23 -12.01
CA ASP A 404 18.32 -17.00 -11.85
C ASP A 404 18.61 -15.80 -10.96
N GLY A 405 19.53 -15.99 -10.01
CA GLY A 405 19.93 -14.98 -9.03
C GLY A 405 18.99 -14.82 -7.83
N GLY A 406 17.78 -15.41 -7.85
CA GLY A 406 16.81 -15.27 -6.75
C GLY A 406 16.58 -13.82 -6.36
N PHE A 407 16.36 -13.51 -5.07
CA PHE A 407 16.21 -12.14 -4.55
C PHE A 407 17.56 -11.42 -4.36
N SER A 408 18.43 -11.46 -5.34
CA SER A 408 19.73 -10.79 -5.33
C SER A 408 19.71 -9.49 -6.15
N VAL A 409 20.71 -8.64 -5.96
CA VAL A 409 20.88 -7.38 -6.73
C VAL A 409 21.14 -7.61 -8.23
N HIS A 410 21.39 -8.83 -8.64
CA HIS A 410 21.65 -9.21 -10.03
C HIS A 410 20.46 -9.90 -10.69
N ALA A 411 19.39 -10.15 -9.93
CA ALA A 411 18.19 -10.77 -10.47
C ALA A 411 17.49 -9.84 -11.45
N ARG A 412 16.86 -10.43 -12.46
CA ARG A 412 15.98 -9.73 -13.38
C ARG A 412 14.74 -9.25 -12.62
N THR A 413 14.45 -7.98 -12.71
CA THR A 413 13.31 -7.37 -12.01
C THR A 413 12.04 -7.40 -12.85
N MET A 414 10.88 -7.21 -12.20
CA MET A 414 9.60 -7.00 -12.89
C MET A 414 9.71 -5.85 -13.89
N GLY A 415 10.37 -4.73 -13.52
CA GLY A 415 10.56 -3.59 -14.40
C GLY A 415 11.35 -3.93 -15.66
N ASP A 416 12.41 -4.77 -15.57
CA ASP A 416 13.18 -5.20 -16.73
C ASP A 416 12.31 -5.97 -17.73
N VAL A 417 11.47 -6.89 -17.21
CA VAL A 417 10.56 -7.69 -18.03
C VAL A 417 9.45 -6.81 -18.61
N TYR A 418 8.89 -5.90 -17.82
CA TYR A 418 7.89 -4.95 -18.30
C TYR A 418 8.40 -4.15 -19.49
N TYR A 419 9.62 -3.59 -19.41
CA TYR A 419 10.24 -2.86 -20.52
C TYR A 419 10.39 -3.71 -21.78
N GLU A 420 10.82 -4.96 -21.62
CA GLU A 420 10.98 -5.88 -22.75
C GLU A 420 9.63 -6.16 -23.42
N PHE A 421 8.59 -6.46 -22.64
CA PHE A 421 7.26 -6.83 -23.15
C PHE A 421 6.50 -5.64 -23.75
N HIS A 422 6.74 -4.42 -23.30
CA HIS A 422 6.08 -3.21 -23.82
C HIS A 422 6.90 -2.47 -24.88
N SER A 423 8.07 -3.00 -25.27
CA SER A 423 8.86 -2.41 -26.35
C SER A 423 8.18 -2.65 -27.72
N PRO A 424 7.88 -1.60 -28.50
CA PRO A 424 7.28 -1.78 -29.84
C PRO A 424 8.22 -2.45 -30.84
N SER A 425 9.52 -2.51 -30.55
CA SER A 425 10.56 -3.09 -31.40
C SER A 425 11.08 -4.45 -30.89
N ARG A 426 10.40 -5.06 -29.91
CA ARG A 426 10.85 -6.33 -29.33
C ARG A 426 10.85 -7.48 -30.35
N ASN A 427 11.83 -8.36 -30.27
CA ASN A 427 11.78 -9.66 -30.90
C ASN A 427 10.94 -10.59 -30.01
N VAL A 428 9.80 -11.05 -30.51
CA VAL A 428 8.90 -11.90 -29.75
C VAL A 428 9.39 -13.36 -29.81
N ASN A 429 9.73 -13.90 -28.67
CA ASN A 429 9.95 -15.35 -28.50
C ASN A 429 8.66 -15.96 -27.95
N TYR A 430 7.85 -16.53 -28.85
CA TYR A 430 6.60 -17.17 -28.44
C TYR A 430 6.86 -18.37 -27.53
N ASN A 431 6.00 -18.49 -26.52
CA ASN A 431 6.01 -19.64 -25.58
C ASN A 431 7.29 -19.79 -24.77
N VAL A 432 8.07 -18.72 -24.64
CA VAL A 432 9.28 -18.67 -23.81
C VAL A 432 9.01 -17.72 -22.64
N PRO A 433 8.86 -18.23 -21.41
CA PRO A 433 8.62 -17.38 -20.24
C PRO A 433 9.86 -16.57 -19.88
N ALA A 434 9.63 -15.35 -19.47
CA ALA A 434 10.63 -14.46 -18.90
C ALA A 434 10.33 -14.29 -17.40
N THR A 435 11.13 -14.89 -16.56
CA THR A 435 11.00 -14.84 -15.10
C THR A 435 11.52 -13.51 -14.52
N TRP A 436 10.98 -13.11 -13.39
CA TRP A 436 11.39 -11.90 -12.69
C TRP A 436 11.11 -11.99 -11.18
N ILE A 437 11.70 -11.10 -10.43
CA ILE A 437 11.40 -10.84 -9.03
C ILE A 437 11.09 -9.34 -8.81
N SER A 438 10.33 -9.04 -7.76
CA SER A 438 10.20 -7.69 -7.21
C SER A 438 11.14 -7.55 -6.02
N PRO A 439 12.17 -6.71 -6.08
CA PRO A 439 13.01 -6.45 -4.91
C PRO A 439 12.16 -5.94 -3.74
N LEU A 440 12.47 -6.35 -2.51
CA LEU A 440 11.75 -5.88 -1.31
C LEU A 440 11.67 -4.35 -1.28
N GLY A 441 10.49 -3.82 -1.02
CA GLY A 441 10.17 -2.39 -1.09
C GLY A 441 9.55 -1.93 -2.40
N THR A 442 9.57 -2.74 -3.46
CA THR A 442 8.98 -2.38 -4.75
C THR A 442 7.45 -2.37 -4.71
N GLU A 443 6.85 -3.27 -3.92
CA GLU A 443 5.39 -3.38 -3.83
C GLU A 443 4.74 -2.19 -3.10
N ASN A 444 5.53 -1.38 -2.39
CA ASN A 444 5.03 -0.27 -1.56
C ASN A 444 4.07 -0.74 -0.45
N HIS A 445 4.24 -1.98 0.03
CA HIS A 445 3.44 -2.63 1.06
C HIS A 445 4.14 -2.70 2.42
N GLU A 446 5.13 -1.83 2.67
CA GLU A 446 5.87 -1.78 3.93
C GLU A 446 4.92 -1.73 5.12
N SER A 447 5.18 -2.59 6.13
CA SER A 447 4.25 -2.78 7.24
C SER A 447 4.92 -3.21 8.54
N SER A 448 4.10 -3.39 9.59
CA SER A 448 4.37 -4.17 10.80
C SER A 448 5.33 -3.56 11.84
N THR A 449 5.74 -2.32 11.71
CA THR A 449 6.68 -1.68 12.64
C THR A 449 6.06 -1.19 13.95
N LEU A 450 4.73 -1.00 13.99
CA LEU A 450 3.97 -0.50 15.14
C LEU A 450 2.80 -1.43 15.47
N PRO A 451 3.03 -2.75 15.71
CA PRO A 451 1.96 -3.74 15.73
C PRO A 451 0.90 -3.48 16.80
N LEU A 452 -0.37 -3.66 16.42
CA LEU A 452 -1.51 -3.73 17.33
C LEU A 452 -1.38 -4.95 18.24
N GLY A 453 -1.65 -4.76 19.53
CA GLY A 453 -1.36 -5.78 20.55
C GLY A 453 0.09 -5.81 21.02
N GLY A 454 0.98 -5.00 20.43
CA GLY A 454 2.38 -4.83 20.80
C GLY A 454 2.70 -3.39 21.22
N ILE A 455 3.27 -2.59 20.32
CA ILE A 455 3.55 -1.16 20.56
C ILE A 455 2.23 -0.38 20.76
N LEU A 456 1.23 -0.72 19.99
CA LEU A 456 -0.13 -0.16 20.12
C LEU A 456 -1.05 -1.15 20.82
N ASN A 457 -2.00 -0.63 21.60
CA ASN A 457 -3.12 -1.41 22.09
C ASN A 457 -4.21 -1.60 21.02
N GLU A 458 -5.26 -2.35 21.33
CA GLU A 458 -6.40 -2.63 20.44
C GLU A 458 -7.18 -1.37 20.02
N LYS A 459 -6.99 -0.24 20.72
CA LYS A 459 -7.58 1.05 20.39
C LYS A 459 -6.64 1.93 19.54
N HIS A 460 -5.63 1.36 18.89
CA HIS A 460 -4.61 2.05 18.11
C HIS A 460 -3.77 3.08 18.88
N LYS A 461 -3.89 3.11 20.22
CA LYS A 461 -3.17 4.04 21.08
C LYS A 461 -1.81 3.43 21.47
N PHE A 462 -0.77 4.25 21.49
CA PHE A 462 0.52 3.87 22.06
C PHE A 462 0.37 3.45 23.53
N ASN A 463 0.96 2.31 23.90
CA ASN A 463 0.89 1.81 25.28
C ASN A 463 1.58 2.75 26.28
N ASN A 464 2.65 3.42 25.86
CA ASN A 464 3.51 4.23 26.71
C ASN A 464 3.29 5.74 26.57
N ILE A 465 2.49 6.20 25.60
CA ILE A 465 2.22 7.62 25.36
C ILE A 465 0.71 7.81 25.22
N ASN A 466 0.13 8.56 26.15
CA ASN A 466 -1.29 8.87 26.08
C ASN A 466 -1.57 9.88 24.96
N ASN A 467 -2.78 9.82 24.37
CA ASN A 467 -3.27 10.71 23.32
C ASN A 467 -2.47 10.65 21.99
N LEU A 468 -1.59 9.65 21.84
CA LEU A 468 -0.91 9.34 20.60
C LEU A 468 -1.44 8.04 20.03
N TYR A 469 -1.80 8.06 18.74
CA TYR A 469 -2.37 6.95 18.00
C TYR A 469 -1.61 6.75 16.68
N ALA A 470 -1.74 5.57 16.07
CA ALA A 470 -1.23 5.31 14.73
C ALA A 470 -2.21 4.45 13.93
N ILE A 471 -2.22 4.65 12.61
CA ILE A 471 -2.99 3.88 11.62
C ILE A 471 -2.16 3.64 10.36
N GLY A 472 -2.67 2.77 9.51
CA GLY A 472 -2.01 2.36 8.27
C GLY A 472 -1.23 1.06 8.44
N PRO A 473 -0.53 0.59 7.39
CA PRO A 473 0.11 -0.73 7.37
C PRO A 473 1.18 -0.92 8.45
N SER A 474 1.80 0.16 8.94
CA SER A 474 2.73 0.09 10.09
C SER A 474 2.13 -0.62 11.31
N THR A 475 0.79 -0.59 11.45
CA THR A 475 0.10 -1.12 12.63
C THR A 475 -0.27 -2.60 12.54
N PHE A 476 0.02 -3.26 11.43
CA PHE A 476 -0.32 -4.66 11.22
C PHE A 476 0.59 -5.57 12.05
N PRO A 477 0.05 -6.47 12.90
CA PRO A 477 0.85 -7.51 13.57
C PRO A 477 1.46 -8.50 12.57
N ARG A 478 0.69 -8.88 11.54
CA ARG A 478 1.06 -9.70 10.40
C ARG A 478 0.36 -9.13 9.17
N PRO A 479 1.07 -8.88 8.06
CA PRO A 479 0.46 -8.25 6.88
C PRO A 479 -0.42 -9.21 6.06
N GLY A 480 -0.19 -10.54 6.15
CA GLY A 480 -0.75 -11.51 5.21
C GLY A 480 -0.14 -11.36 3.82
N ALA A 481 -0.71 -12.07 2.86
CA ALA A 481 -0.36 -11.99 1.44
C ALA A 481 -1.31 -11.05 0.66
N ALA A 482 -2.24 -10.40 1.34
CA ALA A 482 -3.20 -9.48 0.74
C ALA A 482 -2.64 -8.05 0.65
N ASN A 483 -3.02 -7.33 -0.42
CA ASN A 483 -2.71 -5.90 -0.53
C ASN A 483 -3.25 -5.14 0.70
N PRO A 484 -2.50 -4.21 1.29
CA PRO A 484 -2.81 -3.63 2.60
C PRO A 484 -3.99 -2.63 2.59
N SER A 485 -4.46 -2.21 1.42
CA SER A 485 -5.37 -1.05 1.28
C SER A 485 -6.73 -1.27 1.94
N LEU A 486 -7.38 -2.43 1.72
CA LEU A 486 -8.69 -2.72 2.34
C LEU A 486 -8.60 -2.68 3.87
N THR A 487 -7.58 -3.33 4.43
CA THR A 487 -7.36 -3.36 5.88
C THR A 487 -7.02 -1.98 6.42
N THR A 488 -6.23 -1.20 5.69
CA THR A 488 -5.91 0.19 6.05
C THR A 488 -7.18 1.06 6.15
N LEU A 489 -8.08 0.97 5.18
CA LEU A 489 -9.35 1.69 5.19
C LEU A 489 -10.25 1.22 6.36
N ALA A 490 -10.37 -0.09 6.56
CA ALA A 490 -11.15 -0.67 7.64
C ALA A 490 -10.67 -0.22 9.03
N LEU A 491 -9.37 -0.28 9.28
CA LEU A 491 -8.79 0.17 10.55
C LEU A 491 -8.93 1.68 10.77
N SER A 492 -8.89 2.48 9.70
CA SER A 492 -9.11 3.92 9.78
C SER A 492 -10.54 4.25 10.20
N ARG A 493 -11.54 3.55 9.68
CA ARG A 493 -12.95 3.67 10.11
C ARG A 493 -13.13 3.20 11.56
N ARG A 494 -12.48 2.10 11.93
CA ARG A 494 -12.49 1.62 13.30
C ARG A 494 -11.95 2.67 14.27
N LEU A 495 -10.81 3.30 13.95
CA LEU A 495 -10.24 4.35 14.80
C LEU A 495 -11.15 5.59 14.87
N ALA A 496 -11.81 5.98 13.78
CA ALA A 496 -12.75 7.09 13.78
C ALA A 496 -13.88 6.88 14.81
N TYR A 497 -14.37 5.65 14.95
CA TYR A 497 -15.35 5.30 15.97
C TYR A 497 -14.79 5.39 17.40
N ILE A 498 -13.54 5.00 17.59
CA ILE A 498 -12.88 5.03 18.91
C ILE A 498 -12.58 6.45 19.37
N LEU A 499 -12.33 7.38 18.44
CA LEU A 499 -11.96 8.77 18.76
C LEU A 499 -13.16 9.72 18.87
N ASP A 500 -14.35 9.28 18.50
CA ASP A 500 -15.63 10.01 18.58
C ASP A 500 -16.13 10.31 20.04
#